data_e52671b4c1da5020b6fa975e5d46d5b5
#
_entry.id   e52671b4c1da5020b6fa975e5d46d5b5
#
_cell.length_a   1.000
_cell.length_b   1.000
_cell.length_c   1.000
_cell.angle_alpha   90.00
_cell.angle_beta   90.00
_cell.angle_gamma   90.00
#
_symmetry.space_group_name_H-M   'P 1'
#
loop_
_entity.id
_entity.type
_entity.pdbx_description
1 polymer ?
#
loop_
_entity_poly.entity_id
_entity_poly.type
_entity_poly.pdbx_seq_one_letter_code
_entity_poly.pdbx_strand_id
1 'polypeptide(L)'
;CLSRGLGDVYKRQMHACGHDAHTASLLGAAKVLSQNRDRFGGELRFLFQPAEETGKGAPDFINAGALDGAERILGLHSAPDLPLGTIGLTPGLNNAAVDHFRILVHGKAAHVSTPQLGADALYAASQIVVAIQGLVARRSSPVEPVLLGVGKFAAGTTYNAVAEYAELEGTTRTISQETRLQVREWIDQTAEQIAAISGAEARVIWSDITSALINDPQVSREAAEVAKGLGDHIQVVTNRPLSLGGDNFAEYQRFVPGCYAYIGTANTDLPSTLNSLHNGNFDLDENALVLGAGLYVGYALWWLGRQEKP
;
A
#
# COMPACT_ATOMS: atom_id res chain seq x y z
N CYS A 1 -9.13 18.71 11.33
CA CYS A 1 -8.74 17.31 11.43
C CYS A 1 -8.59 16.89 12.89
N LEU A 2 -9.41 15.95 13.33
CA LEU A 2 -9.41 15.48 14.73
C LEU A 2 -8.10 14.82 15.15
N SER A 3 -7.38 14.25 14.22
CA SER A 3 -6.10 13.60 14.48
C SER A 3 -4.98 14.56 14.91
N ARG A 4 -5.08 15.84 14.55
CA ARG A 4 -4.14 16.88 14.96
C ARG A 4 -4.53 17.58 16.24
N GLY A 5 -5.64 17.19 16.84
CA GLY A 5 -6.14 17.75 18.06
C GLY A 5 -5.62 17.01 19.31
N LEU A 6 -6.48 16.86 20.28
CA LEU A 6 -6.14 16.28 21.59
C LEU A 6 -5.55 14.87 21.52
N GLY A 7 -5.88 14.08 20.46
CA GLY A 7 -5.32 12.74 20.26
C GLY A 7 -3.80 12.74 20.13
N ASP A 8 -3.25 13.68 19.36
CA ASP A 8 -1.82 13.79 19.10
C ASP A 8 -1.07 14.26 20.35
N VAL A 9 -1.65 15.20 21.07
CA VAL A 9 -1.06 15.73 22.29
C VAL A 9 -0.92 14.67 23.38
N TYR A 10 -1.96 13.85 23.56
CA TYR A 10 -1.99 12.84 24.64
C TYR A 10 -1.44 11.48 24.23
N LYS A 11 -1.64 11.07 22.97
CA LYS A 11 -1.31 9.73 22.49
C LYS A 11 -0.11 9.71 21.56
N ARG A 12 0.38 10.86 21.10
CA ARG A 12 1.43 11.00 20.08
C ARG A 12 1.05 10.24 18.78
N GLN A 13 -0.19 10.31 18.38
CA GLN A 13 -0.74 9.66 17.18
C GLN A 13 -1.41 10.72 16.31
N MET A 14 -1.30 10.52 14.99
CA MET A 14 -1.95 11.35 13.99
C MET A 14 -2.29 10.52 12.75
N HIS A 15 -3.18 11.01 11.89
CA HIS A 15 -3.39 10.46 10.56
C HIS A 15 -2.32 10.98 9.59
N ALA A 16 -1.12 10.44 9.65
CA ALA A 16 0.01 10.88 8.83
C ALA A 16 -0.08 10.42 7.35
N CYS A 17 -1.12 9.65 7.01
CA CYS A 17 -1.42 9.21 5.64
C CYS A 17 -2.72 9.83 5.07
N GLY A 18 -3.43 10.66 5.84
CA GLY A 18 -4.63 11.36 5.37
C GLY A 18 -5.92 10.52 5.30
N HIS A 19 -5.98 9.35 5.96
CA HIS A 19 -7.17 8.48 5.93
C HIS A 19 -8.41 9.11 6.55
N ASP A 20 -8.26 10.07 7.45
CA ASP A 20 -9.33 10.92 7.96
C ASP A 20 -9.94 11.80 6.85
N ALA A 21 -9.10 12.34 5.97
CA ALA A 21 -9.54 13.11 4.81
C ALA A 21 -10.26 12.23 3.78
N HIS A 22 -9.78 11.00 3.54
CA HIS A 22 -10.46 10.02 2.68
C HIS A 22 -11.87 9.71 3.22
N THR A 23 -11.96 9.45 4.52
CA THR A 23 -13.23 9.20 5.22
C THR A 23 -14.18 10.41 5.13
N ALA A 24 -13.67 11.61 5.36
CA ALA A 24 -14.45 12.83 5.29
C ALA A 24 -14.97 13.11 3.87
N SER A 25 -14.17 12.90 2.85
CA SER A 25 -14.58 13.03 1.44
C SER A 25 -15.69 12.04 1.08
N LEU A 26 -15.55 10.77 1.47
CA LEU A 26 -16.57 9.75 1.21
C LEU A 26 -17.87 10.02 1.99
N LEU A 27 -17.78 10.48 3.24
CA LEU A 27 -18.94 10.85 4.05
C LEU A 27 -19.67 12.05 3.44
N GLY A 28 -18.94 13.05 2.93
CA GLY A 28 -19.50 14.18 2.20
C GLY A 28 -20.26 13.73 0.96
N ALA A 29 -19.67 12.82 0.17
CA ALA A 29 -20.33 12.24 -0.99
C ALA A 29 -21.59 11.44 -0.61
N ALA A 30 -21.53 10.62 0.43
CA ALA A 30 -22.67 9.86 0.93
C ALA A 30 -23.83 10.77 1.32
N LYS A 31 -23.55 11.89 2.01
CA LYS A 31 -24.54 12.89 2.38
C LYS A 31 -25.22 13.51 1.15
N VAL A 32 -24.45 13.94 0.17
CA VAL A 32 -24.98 14.56 -1.07
C VAL A 32 -25.81 13.56 -1.85
N LEU A 33 -25.32 12.34 -2.05
CA LEU A 33 -26.01 11.31 -2.83
C LEU A 33 -27.28 10.80 -2.14
N SER A 34 -27.30 10.69 -0.82
CA SER A 34 -28.50 10.31 -0.07
C SER A 34 -29.63 11.34 -0.21
N GLN A 35 -29.29 12.62 -0.36
CA GLN A 35 -30.24 13.71 -0.57
C GLN A 35 -30.72 13.83 -2.03
N ASN A 36 -30.10 13.09 -2.96
CA ASN A 36 -30.38 13.16 -4.39
C ASN A 36 -30.69 11.76 -4.98
N ARG A 37 -31.29 10.89 -4.20
CA ARG A 37 -31.65 9.51 -4.58
C ARG A 37 -32.55 9.40 -5.82
N ASP A 38 -33.36 10.40 -6.07
CA ASP A 38 -34.25 10.52 -7.22
C ASP A 38 -33.52 10.76 -8.54
N ARG A 39 -32.24 11.12 -8.49
CA ARG A 39 -31.42 11.44 -9.69
C ARG A 39 -30.76 10.25 -10.35
N PHE A 40 -30.71 9.09 -9.71
CA PHE A 40 -30.07 7.90 -10.24
C PHE A 40 -30.82 6.62 -9.89
N GLY A 41 -30.59 5.54 -10.68
CA GLY A 41 -31.08 4.19 -10.42
C GLY A 41 -29.98 3.30 -9.82
N GLY A 42 -30.37 2.06 -9.43
CA GLY A 42 -29.41 1.06 -8.93
C GLY A 42 -29.01 1.23 -7.47
N GLU A 43 -27.90 0.58 -7.10
CA GLU A 43 -27.36 0.52 -5.75
C GLU A 43 -25.99 1.20 -5.67
N LEU A 44 -25.75 1.93 -4.60
CA LEU A 44 -24.46 2.53 -4.28
C LEU A 44 -24.05 2.13 -2.87
N ARG A 45 -22.87 1.54 -2.74
CA ARG A 45 -22.27 1.11 -1.47
C ARG A 45 -21.11 2.01 -1.08
N PHE A 46 -21.10 2.48 0.17
CA PHE A 46 -20.00 3.25 0.74
C PHE A 46 -19.20 2.35 1.67
N LEU A 47 -17.95 2.07 1.32
CA LEU A 47 -17.07 1.19 2.08
C LEU A 47 -16.10 2.02 2.94
N PHE A 48 -16.34 2.07 4.25
CA PHE A 48 -15.45 2.70 5.24
C PHE A 48 -14.56 1.63 5.84
N GLN A 49 -13.47 1.30 5.16
CA GLN A 49 -12.61 0.19 5.51
C GLN A 49 -11.62 0.56 6.62
N PRO A 50 -11.46 -0.25 7.68
CA PRO A 50 -10.41 -0.10 8.68
C PRO A 50 -9.12 -0.80 8.25
N ALA A 51 -8.04 -0.53 8.99
CA ALA A 51 -6.79 -1.32 9.00
C ALA A 51 -6.06 -1.42 7.64
N GLU A 52 -6.11 -0.35 6.83
CA GLU A 52 -5.41 -0.26 5.54
C GLU A 52 -3.90 -0.46 5.72
N GLU A 53 -3.27 0.27 6.66
CA GLU A 53 -1.83 0.27 6.95
C GLU A 53 -1.24 -1.09 7.36
N THR A 54 -2.10 -2.05 7.67
CA THR A 54 -1.72 -3.42 8.02
C THR A 54 -2.07 -4.44 6.93
N GLY A 55 -2.57 -3.98 5.77
CA GLY A 55 -3.02 -4.84 4.66
C GLY A 55 -4.27 -5.67 4.99
N LYS A 56 -4.94 -5.37 6.11
CA LYS A 56 -6.15 -6.07 6.56
C LYS A 56 -7.43 -5.35 6.10
N GLY A 57 -8.54 -5.55 6.51
CA GLY A 57 -9.76 -4.81 6.18
C GLY A 57 -10.32 -5.14 4.79
N ALA A 58 -9.60 -4.94 3.69
CA ALA A 58 -10.11 -5.25 2.36
C ALA A 58 -10.52 -6.73 2.21
N PRO A 59 -9.73 -7.72 2.62
CA PRO A 59 -10.15 -9.11 2.61
C PRO A 59 -11.41 -9.37 3.45
N ASP A 60 -11.56 -8.70 4.59
CA ASP A 60 -12.74 -8.87 5.45
C ASP A 60 -14.01 -8.36 4.76
N PHE A 61 -13.94 -7.20 4.07
CA PHE A 61 -15.05 -6.66 3.29
C PHE A 61 -15.40 -7.53 2.09
N ILE A 62 -14.41 -8.06 1.39
CA ILE A 62 -14.60 -8.98 0.26
C ILE A 62 -15.31 -10.25 0.74
N ASN A 63 -14.83 -10.85 1.82
CA ASN A 63 -15.40 -12.07 2.40
C ASN A 63 -16.83 -11.85 2.95
N ALA A 64 -17.16 -10.62 3.36
CA ALA A 64 -18.50 -10.24 3.79
C ALA A 64 -19.46 -9.95 2.61
N GLY A 65 -19.03 -10.11 1.36
CA GLY A 65 -19.87 -9.88 0.18
C GLY A 65 -20.04 -8.40 -0.19
N ALA A 66 -19.14 -7.52 0.26
CA ALA A 66 -19.26 -6.09 -0.03
C ALA A 66 -19.19 -5.76 -1.54
N LEU A 67 -18.62 -6.66 -2.33
CA LEU A 67 -18.49 -6.51 -3.78
C LEU A 67 -19.54 -7.28 -4.59
N ASP A 68 -20.46 -8.01 -3.96
CA ASP A 68 -21.46 -8.82 -4.65
C ASP A 68 -22.35 -7.96 -5.54
N GLY A 69 -22.34 -8.25 -6.85
CA GLY A 69 -23.08 -7.46 -7.85
C GLY A 69 -22.50 -6.07 -8.16
N ALA A 70 -21.33 -5.71 -7.61
CA ALA A 70 -20.68 -4.45 -7.94
C ALA A 70 -20.06 -4.49 -9.34
N GLU A 71 -20.34 -3.46 -10.14
CA GLU A 71 -19.84 -3.32 -11.53
C GLU A 71 -18.64 -2.38 -11.61
N ARG A 72 -18.51 -1.47 -10.66
CA ARG A 72 -17.44 -0.46 -10.57
C ARG A 72 -17.06 -0.22 -9.12
N ILE A 73 -15.78 0.07 -8.89
CA ILE A 73 -15.32 0.56 -7.60
C ILE A 73 -14.41 1.78 -7.81
N LEU A 74 -14.57 2.79 -6.97
CA LEU A 74 -13.76 3.99 -6.98
C LEU A 74 -13.20 4.24 -5.58
N GLY A 75 -11.88 4.43 -5.48
CA GLY A 75 -11.19 4.87 -4.27
C GLY A 75 -10.40 6.14 -4.52
N LEU A 76 -9.96 6.79 -3.45
CA LEU A 76 -9.05 7.92 -3.56
C LEU A 76 -8.03 7.96 -2.42
N HIS A 77 -6.91 8.65 -2.68
CA HIS A 77 -5.89 8.95 -1.70
C HIS A 77 -5.45 10.42 -1.78
N SER A 78 -5.10 11.00 -0.65
CA SER A 78 -4.44 12.31 -0.57
C SER A 78 -3.04 12.27 -1.20
N ALA A 79 -2.68 13.29 -1.96
CA ALA A 79 -1.42 13.34 -2.68
C ALA A 79 -0.70 14.67 -2.41
N PRO A 80 0.19 14.73 -1.41
CA PRO A 80 0.93 15.96 -1.09
C PRO A 80 2.00 16.32 -2.14
N ASP A 81 2.25 15.47 -3.11
CA ASP A 81 3.09 15.72 -4.28
C ASP A 81 2.33 16.35 -5.47
N LEU A 82 1.00 16.47 -5.35
CA LEU A 82 0.16 17.14 -6.32
C LEU A 82 -0.40 18.45 -5.74
N PRO A 83 -0.41 19.55 -6.54
CA PRO A 83 -1.05 20.80 -6.14
C PRO A 83 -2.55 20.62 -5.86
N LEU A 84 -3.08 21.40 -4.92
CA LEU A 84 -4.51 21.54 -4.71
C LEU A 84 -5.22 21.87 -6.04
N GLY A 85 -6.39 21.25 -6.28
CA GLY A 85 -7.11 21.35 -7.55
C GLY A 85 -6.67 20.34 -8.61
N THR A 86 -5.73 19.44 -8.30
CA THR A 86 -5.28 18.39 -9.20
C THR A 86 -5.87 17.04 -8.83
N ILE A 87 -6.31 16.25 -9.82
CA ILE A 87 -6.75 14.87 -9.65
C ILE A 87 -5.89 13.96 -10.54
N GLY A 88 -5.16 13.03 -9.92
CA GLY A 88 -4.42 11.99 -10.61
C GLY A 88 -5.31 10.76 -10.89
N LEU A 89 -5.44 10.36 -12.14
CA LEU A 89 -6.28 9.25 -12.61
C LEU A 89 -5.52 8.45 -13.69
N THR A 90 -4.39 7.89 -13.29
CA THR A 90 -3.51 7.15 -14.20
C THR A 90 -4.08 5.75 -14.45
N PRO A 91 -4.34 5.36 -15.72
CA PRO A 91 -4.76 4.00 -16.05
C PRO A 91 -3.60 3.02 -15.92
N GLY A 92 -3.91 1.76 -15.64
CA GLY A 92 -2.92 0.70 -15.47
C GLY A 92 -2.22 0.71 -14.13
N LEU A 93 -0.97 0.31 -14.11
CA LEU A 93 -0.18 0.13 -12.90
C LEU A 93 0.12 1.48 -12.20
N ASN A 94 -0.29 1.60 -10.94
CA ASN A 94 -0.09 2.78 -10.10
C ASN A 94 0.82 2.51 -8.90
N ASN A 95 0.62 1.39 -8.20
CA ASN A 95 1.37 1.06 -7.00
C ASN A 95 1.89 -0.37 -7.05
N ALA A 96 3.03 -0.62 -6.36
CA ALA A 96 3.61 -1.94 -6.27
C ALA A 96 2.82 -2.86 -5.33
N ALA A 97 2.95 -4.17 -5.55
CA ALA A 97 2.64 -5.17 -4.54
C ALA A 97 3.63 -5.10 -3.40
N VAL A 98 3.16 -5.39 -2.20
CA VAL A 98 3.94 -5.32 -0.96
C VAL A 98 3.88 -6.65 -0.24
N ASP A 99 5.05 -7.19 0.09
CA ASP A 99 5.19 -8.34 0.98
C ASP A 99 6.04 -7.99 2.19
N HIS A 100 5.72 -8.61 3.30
CA HIS A 100 6.56 -8.70 4.48
C HIS A 100 7.09 -10.11 4.61
N PHE A 101 8.36 -10.25 4.96
CA PHE A 101 8.97 -11.55 5.26
C PHE A 101 9.72 -11.54 6.59
N ARG A 102 9.74 -12.70 7.23
CA ARG A 102 10.59 -13.01 8.36
C ARG A 102 11.43 -14.23 8.02
N ILE A 103 12.74 -14.15 8.23
CA ILE A 103 13.64 -15.29 8.09
C ILE A 103 14.11 -15.69 9.48
N LEU A 104 13.74 -16.89 9.88
CA LEU A 104 14.16 -17.49 11.14
C LEU A 104 15.32 -18.42 10.84
N VAL A 105 16.45 -18.22 11.51
CA VAL A 105 17.66 -19.05 11.37
C VAL A 105 17.91 -19.77 12.68
N HIS A 106 17.92 -21.08 12.62
CA HIS A 106 18.20 -21.96 13.75
C HIS A 106 19.55 -22.65 13.56
N GLY A 107 20.46 -22.39 14.48
CA GLY A 107 21.76 -23.00 14.56
C GLY A 107 21.89 -23.91 15.77
N LYS A 108 23.09 -23.98 16.31
CA LYS A 108 23.41 -24.75 17.51
C LYS A 108 24.41 -23.97 18.35
N ALA A 109 24.05 -23.75 19.63
CA ALA A 109 24.94 -23.07 20.56
C ALA A 109 26.23 -23.85 20.83
N ALA A 110 27.32 -23.15 21.00
CA ALA A 110 28.59 -23.68 21.46
C ALA A 110 29.41 -22.57 22.14
N HIS A 111 30.43 -22.92 22.86
CA HIS A 111 31.38 -21.92 23.35
C HIS A 111 32.18 -21.35 22.16
N VAL A 112 32.41 -20.05 22.12
CA VAL A 112 33.09 -19.38 21.01
C VAL A 112 34.53 -19.90 20.76
N SER A 113 35.16 -20.48 21.78
CA SER A 113 36.48 -21.13 21.63
C SER A 113 36.45 -22.52 20.97
N THR A 114 35.27 -23.11 20.82
CA THR A 114 35.03 -24.42 20.18
C THR A 114 33.90 -24.32 19.18
N PRO A 115 33.98 -23.41 18.17
CA PRO A 115 32.90 -23.12 17.24
C PRO A 115 32.51 -24.30 16.38
N GLN A 116 33.41 -25.25 16.14
CA GLN A 116 33.16 -26.47 15.39
C GLN A 116 32.15 -27.44 16.03
N LEU A 117 31.77 -27.20 17.30
CA LEU A 117 30.72 -27.97 18.00
C LEU A 117 29.35 -27.34 17.85
N GLY A 118 29.27 -26.12 17.29
CA GLY A 118 28.03 -25.37 17.07
C GLY A 118 27.70 -25.23 15.58
N ALA A 119 26.64 -24.47 15.34
CA ALA A 119 26.24 -23.93 14.03
C ALA A 119 25.80 -22.49 14.23
N ASP A 120 26.52 -21.54 13.64
CA ASP A 120 26.36 -20.12 13.97
C ASP A 120 25.23 -19.46 13.17
N ALA A 121 24.07 -19.28 13.83
CA ALA A 121 22.92 -18.63 13.24
C ALA A 121 23.18 -17.14 12.93
N LEU A 122 24.00 -16.43 13.72
CA LEU A 122 24.35 -15.04 13.46
C LEU A 122 25.18 -14.91 12.19
N TYR A 123 26.20 -15.76 12.04
CA TYR A 123 27.02 -15.78 10.83
C TYR A 123 26.18 -16.13 9.60
N ALA A 124 25.36 -17.20 9.65
CA ALA A 124 24.48 -17.60 8.56
C ALA A 124 23.50 -16.48 8.18
N ALA A 125 22.83 -15.86 9.14
CA ALA A 125 21.91 -14.76 8.90
C ALA A 125 22.61 -13.54 8.28
N SER A 126 23.83 -13.21 8.69
CA SER A 126 24.61 -12.14 8.09
C SER A 126 24.89 -12.39 6.60
N GLN A 127 25.24 -13.63 6.25
CA GLN A 127 25.47 -14.03 4.85
C GLN A 127 24.14 -14.00 4.05
N ILE A 128 23.03 -14.40 4.64
CA ILE A 128 21.71 -14.32 4.01
C ILE A 128 21.38 -12.88 3.64
N VAL A 129 21.56 -11.90 4.55
CA VAL A 129 21.30 -10.48 4.25
C VAL A 129 22.08 -10.01 3.03
N VAL A 130 23.39 -10.30 2.98
CA VAL A 130 24.24 -9.91 1.86
C VAL A 130 23.81 -10.58 0.55
N ALA A 131 23.49 -11.87 0.60
CA ALA A 131 23.12 -12.64 -0.59
C ALA A 131 21.77 -12.20 -1.18
N ILE A 132 20.74 -12.03 -0.37
CA ILE A 132 19.41 -11.63 -0.87
C ILE A 132 19.43 -10.23 -1.49
N GLN A 133 20.26 -9.30 -0.99
CA GLN A 133 20.47 -7.99 -1.63
C GLN A 133 21.11 -8.16 -3.02
N GLY A 134 22.06 -9.07 -3.14
CA GLY A 134 22.69 -9.40 -4.42
C GLY A 134 21.73 -10.02 -5.44
N LEU A 135 20.71 -10.76 -5.01
CA LEU A 135 19.73 -11.39 -5.88
C LEU A 135 18.97 -10.35 -6.73
N VAL A 136 18.46 -9.31 -6.11
CA VAL A 136 17.71 -8.25 -6.81
C VAL A 136 18.60 -7.64 -7.90
N ALA A 137 19.85 -7.30 -7.57
CA ALA A 137 20.77 -6.69 -8.53
C ALA A 137 21.23 -7.60 -9.68
N ARG A 138 21.14 -8.93 -9.52
CA ARG A 138 21.70 -9.92 -10.46
C ARG A 138 20.68 -10.81 -11.14
N ARG A 139 19.48 -10.93 -10.61
CA ARG A 139 18.43 -11.81 -11.16
C ARG A 139 17.18 -11.06 -11.63
N SER A 140 16.89 -9.85 -11.10
CA SER A 140 15.79 -9.04 -11.58
C SER A 140 16.10 -8.41 -12.94
N SER A 141 15.06 -8.24 -13.75
CA SER A 141 15.16 -7.44 -14.96
C SER A 141 15.39 -5.97 -14.61
N PRO A 142 16.37 -5.29 -15.23
CA PRO A 142 16.63 -3.87 -14.96
C PRO A 142 15.50 -2.94 -15.40
N VAL A 143 14.56 -3.43 -16.23
CA VAL A 143 13.37 -2.67 -16.67
C VAL A 143 12.12 -3.00 -15.86
N GLU A 144 12.21 -3.92 -14.92
CA GLU A 144 11.13 -4.28 -14.00
C GLU A 144 11.58 -3.99 -12.56
N PRO A 145 11.09 -2.91 -11.96
CA PRO A 145 11.56 -2.51 -10.64
C PRO A 145 11.18 -3.54 -9.57
N VAL A 146 12.19 -3.95 -8.83
CA VAL A 146 12.08 -4.79 -7.63
C VAL A 146 12.81 -4.08 -6.51
N LEU A 147 12.13 -3.90 -5.37
CA LEU A 147 12.78 -3.43 -4.15
C LEU A 147 12.78 -4.57 -3.13
N LEU A 148 13.92 -4.76 -2.46
CA LEU A 148 14.07 -5.62 -1.31
C LEU A 148 14.79 -4.84 -0.21
N GLY A 149 14.21 -4.82 0.97
CA GLY A 149 14.82 -4.18 2.14
C GLY A 149 14.73 -5.07 3.37
N VAL A 150 15.84 -5.21 4.11
CA VAL A 150 15.87 -5.82 5.44
C VAL A 150 15.95 -4.68 6.45
N GLY A 151 14.90 -4.53 7.26
CA GLY A 151 14.76 -3.44 8.23
C GLY A 151 15.09 -3.84 9.67
N LYS A 152 15.09 -5.14 9.98
CA LYS A 152 15.36 -5.64 11.33
C LYS A 152 16.25 -6.89 11.27
N PHE A 153 17.23 -6.95 12.18
CA PHE A 153 18.10 -8.09 12.38
C PHE A 153 18.38 -8.23 13.89
N ALA A 154 18.07 -9.39 14.45
CA ALA A 154 18.36 -9.75 15.83
C ALA A 154 19.02 -11.13 15.88
N ALA A 155 20.12 -11.28 16.64
CA ALA A 155 20.84 -12.52 16.75
C ALA A 155 21.68 -12.62 18.01
N GLY A 156 21.83 -13.84 18.53
CA GLY A 156 22.70 -14.15 19.66
C GLY A 156 22.19 -13.61 21.00
N THR A 157 22.84 -14.02 22.08
CA THR A 157 22.47 -13.65 23.46
C THR A 157 23.63 -13.11 24.27
N THR A 158 24.87 -13.52 23.91
CA THR A 158 26.09 -13.14 24.65
C THR A 158 27.32 -13.19 23.72
N TYR A 159 28.36 -12.42 24.07
CA TYR A 159 29.54 -12.23 23.24
C TYR A 159 30.45 -13.47 23.12
N ASN A 160 30.33 -14.44 24.01
CA ASN A 160 31.22 -15.61 24.09
C ASN A 160 30.55 -16.94 23.78
N ALA A 161 29.39 -16.91 23.14
CA ALA A 161 28.68 -18.10 22.66
C ALA A 161 28.36 -17.96 21.15
N VAL A 162 28.46 -19.08 20.42
CA VAL A 162 27.94 -19.23 19.07
C VAL A 162 26.43 -19.06 19.14
N ALA A 163 25.88 -18.23 18.28
CA ALA A 163 24.45 -17.93 18.28
C ALA A 163 23.61 -19.12 17.79
N GLU A 164 22.66 -19.55 18.60
CA GLU A 164 21.72 -20.62 18.23
C GLU A 164 20.53 -20.10 17.42
N TYR A 165 20.25 -18.79 17.51
CA TYR A 165 19.07 -18.20 16.85
C TYR A 165 19.39 -16.82 16.26
N ALA A 166 18.83 -16.57 15.06
CA ALA A 166 18.78 -15.26 14.45
C ALA A 166 17.44 -15.06 13.75
N GLU A 167 16.99 -13.80 13.70
CA GLU A 167 15.78 -13.37 13.03
C GLU A 167 16.04 -12.14 12.18
N LEU A 168 15.54 -12.17 10.95
CA LEU A 168 15.53 -11.06 10.01
C LEU A 168 14.09 -10.72 9.66
N GLU A 169 13.77 -9.42 9.54
CA GLU A 169 12.51 -8.97 8.98
C GLU A 169 12.75 -7.97 7.85
N GLY A 170 11.96 -8.10 6.80
CA GLY A 170 12.10 -7.25 5.62
C GLY A 170 10.84 -7.17 4.79
N THR A 171 10.94 -6.45 3.70
CA THR A 171 9.84 -6.24 2.75
C THR A 171 10.34 -6.35 1.31
N THR A 172 9.45 -6.80 0.42
CA THR A 172 9.65 -6.69 -1.02
C THR A 172 8.59 -5.81 -1.66
N ARG A 173 8.95 -5.17 -2.79
CA ARG A 173 8.03 -4.44 -3.65
C ARG A 173 8.22 -4.95 -5.06
N THR A 174 7.12 -5.33 -5.70
CA THR A 174 7.12 -5.87 -7.07
C THR A 174 5.92 -5.32 -7.84
N ILE A 175 6.01 -5.30 -9.16
CA ILE A 175 4.97 -4.71 -10.01
C ILE A 175 4.18 -5.74 -10.80
N SER A 176 4.60 -6.99 -10.78
CA SER A 176 3.87 -8.10 -11.39
C SER A 176 3.77 -9.28 -10.42
N GLN A 177 2.73 -10.09 -10.58
CA GLN A 177 2.53 -11.29 -9.78
C GLN A 177 3.60 -12.35 -10.09
N GLU A 178 4.07 -12.41 -11.33
CA GLU A 178 5.13 -13.34 -11.74
C GLU A 178 6.43 -13.03 -11.01
N THR A 179 6.90 -11.79 -11.08
CA THR A 179 8.11 -11.34 -10.39
C THR A 179 7.98 -11.45 -8.87
N ARG A 180 6.76 -11.20 -8.32
CA ARG A 180 6.49 -11.38 -6.89
C ARG A 180 6.77 -12.81 -6.43
N LEU A 181 6.27 -13.79 -7.16
CA LEU A 181 6.47 -15.22 -6.84
C LEU A 181 7.94 -15.63 -7.05
N GLN A 182 8.58 -15.18 -8.11
CA GLN A 182 10.00 -15.44 -8.37
C GLN A 182 10.90 -14.88 -7.26
N VAL A 183 10.66 -13.66 -6.82
CA VAL A 183 11.46 -13.03 -5.74
C VAL A 183 11.31 -13.80 -4.44
N ARG A 184 10.10 -14.24 -4.11
CA ARG A 184 9.87 -15.08 -2.91
C ARG A 184 10.67 -16.38 -3.01
N GLU A 185 10.58 -17.09 -4.12
CA GLU A 185 11.31 -18.35 -4.35
C GLU A 185 12.83 -18.15 -4.22
N TRP A 186 13.35 -17.05 -4.79
CA TRP A 186 14.78 -16.76 -4.68
C TRP A 186 15.23 -16.53 -3.25
N ILE A 187 14.43 -15.81 -2.46
CA ILE A 187 14.74 -15.54 -1.05
C ILE A 187 14.69 -16.83 -0.25
N ASP A 188 13.65 -17.65 -0.45
CA ASP A 188 13.48 -18.94 0.23
C ASP A 188 14.69 -19.85 -0.03
N GLN A 189 15.01 -20.11 -1.29
CA GLN A 189 16.13 -20.96 -1.70
C GLN A 189 17.46 -20.43 -1.17
N THR A 190 17.67 -19.11 -1.22
CA THR A 190 18.93 -18.52 -0.78
C THR A 190 19.10 -18.63 0.72
N ALA A 191 18.05 -18.39 1.49
CA ALA A 191 18.08 -18.49 2.94
C ALA A 191 18.39 -19.93 3.38
N GLU A 192 17.71 -20.92 2.80
CA GLU A 192 17.92 -22.33 3.09
C GLU A 192 19.33 -22.80 2.75
N GLN A 193 19.81 -22.48 1.54
CA GLN A 193 21.12 -22.92 1.08
C GLN A 193 22.27 -22.32 1.90
N ILE A 194 22.18 -21.02 2.23
CA ILE A 194 23.23 -20.36 3.02
C ILE A 194 23.23 -20.88 4.46
N ALA A 195 22.08 -21.08 5.07
CA ALA A 195 22.00 -21.67 6.40
C ALA A 195 22.63 -23.06 6.42
N ALA A 196 22.32 -23.90 5.43
CA ALA A 196 22.84 -25.25 5.31
C ALA A 196 24.37 -25.30 5.19
N ILE A 197 25.01 -24.37 4.47
CA ILE A 197 26.48 -24.25 4.39
C ILE A 197 27.09 -24.05 5.80
N SER A 198 26.40 -23.34 6.68
CA SER A 198 26.83 -23.07 8.06
C SER A 198 26.39 -24.15 9.05
N GLY A 199 25.77 -25.23 8.58
CA GLY A 199 25.19 -26.28 9.43
C GLY A 199 23.97 -25.84 10.22
N ALA A 200 23.35 -24.73 9.82
CA ALA A 200 22.12 -24.18 10.38
C ALA A 200 20.91 -24.46 9.46
N GLU A 201 19.71 -24.18 9.95
CA GLU A 201 18.47 -24.26 9.18
C GLU A 201 17.84 -22.86 9.08
N ALA A 202 17.28 -22.52 7.92
CA ALA A 202 16.51 -21.29 7.76
C ALA A 202 15.11 -21.58 7.26
N ARG A 203 14.16 -20.77 7.73
CA ARG A 203 12.76 -20.79 7.29
C ARG A 203 12.31 -19.37 7.01
N VAL A 204 11.71 -19.13 5.85
CA VAL A 204 11.08 -17.86 5.51
C VAL A 204 9.57 -17.95 5.76
N ILE A 205 9.02 -16.92 6.40
CA ILE A 205 7.60 -16.76 6.67
C ILE A 205 7.16 -15.50 5.93
N TRP A 206 6.23 -15.67 5.01
CA TRP A 206 5.66 -14.60 4.20
C TRP A 206 4.33 -14.10 4.76
N SER A 207 4.11 -12.80 4.62
CA SER A 207 2.82 -12.16 4.84
C SER A 207 2.51 -11.25 3.66
N ASP A 208 1.40 -11.54 2.99
CA ASP A 208 0.87 -10.71 1.91
C ASP A 208 0.29 -9.44 2.54
N ILE A 209 0.82 -8.28 2.16
CA ILE A 209 0.28 -6.99 2.63
C ILE A 209 -0.72 -6.46 1.60
N THR A 210 -0.30 -6.33 0.33
CA THR A 210 -1.21 -5.95 -0.75
C THR A 210 -0.68 -6.39 -2.12
N SER A 211 -1.60 -6.58 -3.06
CA SER A 211 -1.32 -6.78 -4.47
C SER A 211 -0.87 -5.47 -5.15
N ALA A 212 -0.38 -5.54 -6.39
CA ALA A 212 -0.15 -4.34 -7.18
C ALA A 212 -1.47 -3.64 -7.50
N LEU A 213 -1.52 -2.33 -7.31
CA LEU A 213 -2.69 -1.52 -7.62
C LEU A 213 -2.70 -1.18 -9.10
N ILE A 214 -3.68 -1.72 -9.81
CA ILE A 214 -3.81 -1.61 -11.27
C ILE A 214 -5.18 -1.03 -11.60
N ASN A 215 -5.21 0.23 -11.95
CA ASN A 215 -6.44 0.89 -12.36
C ASN A 215 -6.96 0.34 -13.68
N ASP A 216 -8.24 0.02 -13.72
CA ASP A 216 -8.91 -0.34 -14.97
C ASP A 216 -8.85 0.84 -15.96
N PRO A 217 -8.37 0.63 -17.21
CA PRO A 217 -8.21 1.72 -18.17
C PRO A 217 -9.51 2.40 -18.58
N GLN A 218 -10.63 1.67 -18.57
CA GLN A 218 -11.93 2.25 -18.92
C GLN A 218 -12.44 3.10 -17.74
N VAL A 219 -12.44 2.55 -16.53
CA VAL A 219 -12.89 3.28 -15.33
C VAL A 219 -12.04 4.53 -15.10
N SER A 220 -10.73 4.46 -15.36
CA SER A 220 -9.83 5.63 -15.27
C SER A 220 -10.20 6.73 -16.27
N ARG A 221 -10.50 6.36 -17.52
CA ARG A 221 -10.97 7.35 -18.52
C ARG A 221 -12.33 7.95 -18.15
N GLU A 222 -13.26 7.12 -17.70
CA GLU A 222 -14.59 7.55 -17.24
C GLU A 222 -14.46 8.54 -16.07
N ALA A 223 -13.65 8.22 -15.06
CA ALA A 223 -13.40 9.11 -13.93
C ALA A 223 -12.68 10.41 -14.34
N ALA A 224 -11.76 10.34 -15.30
CA ALA A 224 -11.08 11.53 -15.83
C ALA A 224 -12.03 12.49 -16.55
N GLU A 225 -12.98 11.98 -17.33
CA GLU A 225 -14.01 12.84 -17.96
C GLU A 225 -14.94 13.48 -16.93
N VAL A 226 -15.32 12.73 -15.90
CA VAL A 226 -16.10 13.29 -14.77
C VAL A 226 -15.31 14.38 -14.04
N ALA A 227 -14.03 14.12 -13.75
CA ALA A 227 -13.16 15.06 -13.03
C ALA A 227 -13.02 16.41 -13.77
N LYS A 228 -12.87 16.38 -15.11
CA LYS A 228 -12.83 17.60 -15.95
C LYS A 228 -14.12 18.43 -15.83
N GLY A 229 -15.24 17.77 -15.60
CA GLY A 229 -16.55 18.43 -15.43
C GLY A 229 -16.78 19.06 -14.05
N LEU A 230 -15.87 18.90 -13.09
CA LEU A 230 -16.01 19.46 -11.74
C LEU A 230 -15.70 20.96 -11.68
N GLY A 231 -15.02 21.51 -12.67
CA GLY A 231 -14.72 22.95 -12.78
C GLY A 231 -13.52 23.23 -13.64
N ASP A 232 -13.48 24.40 -14.27
CA ASP A 232 -12.42 24.81 -15.19
C ASP A 232 -11.04 24.95 -14.53
N HIS A 233 -10.99 25.06 -13.21
CA HIS A 233 -9.75 25.16 -12.41
C HIS A 233 -9.18 23.78 -12.04
N ILE A 234 -9.88 22.68 -12.37
CA ILE A 234 -9.44 21.32 -12.03
C ILE A 234 -8.46 20.79 -13.09
N GLN A 235 -7.31 20.35 -12.62
CA GLN A 235 -6.31 19.69 -13.46
C GLN A 235 -6.41 18.19 -13.33
N VAL A 236 -6.48 17.48 -14.45
CA VAL A 236 -6.50 16.02 -14.47
C VAL A 236 -5.16 15.49 -15.01
N VAL A 237 -4.48 14.68 -14.20
CA VAL A 237 -3.20 14.04 -14.52
C VAL A 237 -3.44 12.55 -14.73
N THR A 238 -3.08 12.04 -15.93
CA THR A 238 -3.30 10.63 -16.30
C THR A 238 -2.01 9.83 -16.51
N ASN A 239 -0.89 10.38 -16.06
CA ASN A 239 0.45 9.81 -16.25
C ASN A 239 1.34 10.01 -15.02
N ARG A 240 0.80 9.88 -13.81
CA ARG A 240 1.62 9.91 -12.61
C ARG A 240 2.66 8.80 -12.65
N PRO A 241 3.88 9.07 -12.15
CA PRO A 241 4.90 8.02 -11.99
C PRO A 241 4.39 6.88 -11.11
N LEU A 242 4.87 5.67 -11.41
CA LEU A 242 4.67 4.50 -10.54
C LEU A 242 5.17 4.78 -9.12
N SER A 243 4.33 4.45 -8.13
CA SER A 243 4.72 4.45 -6.71
C SER A 243 5.14 3.04 -6.27
N LEU A 244 6.18 2.94 -5.46
CA LEU A 244 6.51 1.69 -4.76
C LEU A 244 5.81 1.58 -3.40
N GLY A 245 4.99 2.55 -3.01
CA GLY A 245 4.01 2.42 -1.94
C GLY A 245 2.95 1.38 -2.32
N GLY A 246 2.31 0.76 -1.35
CA GLY A 246 1.18 -0.14 -1.57
C GLY A 246 -0.10 0.47 -1.02
N ASP A 247 -1.24 -0.03 -1.50
CA ASP A 247 -2.56 0.26 -0.94
C ASP A 247 -3.48 -0.95 -1.17
N ASN A 248 -4.17 -1.38 -0.12
CA ASN A 248 -4.98 -2.59 -0.20
C ASN A 248 -6.33 -2.40 -0.93
N PHE A 249 -6.61 -1.22 -1.46
CA PHE A 249 -7.64 -1.03 -2.49
C PHE A 249 -7.39 -1.95 -3.70
N ALA A 250 -6.13 -2.29 -3.95
CA ALA A 250 -5.74 -3.27 -4.96
C ALA A 250 -6.46 -4.61 -4.82
N GLU A 251 -6.80 -5.04 -3.61
CA GLU A 251 -7.51 -6.30 -3.39
C GLU A 251 -8.93 -6.27 -3.96
N TYR A 252 -9.62 -5.14 -3.88
CA TYR A 252 -10.94 -4.97 -4.51
C TYR A 252 -10.86 -5.01 -6.05
N GLN A 253 -9.80 -4.42 -6.62
CA GLN A 253 -9.60 -4.36 -8.09
C GLN A 253 -9.36 -5.74 -8.72
N ARG A 254 -9.07 -6.75 -7.93
CA ARG A 254 -8.98 -8.15 -8.39
C ARG A 254 -10.35 -8.75 -8.74
N PHE A 255 -11.42 -8.17 -8.24
CA PHE A 255 -12.79 -8.69 -8.39
C PHE A 255 -13.69 -7.76 -9.19
N VAL A 256 -13.46 -6.45 -9.10
CA VAL A 256 -14.30 -5.42 -9.73
C VAL A 256 -13.44 -4.41 -10.47
N PRO A 257 -13.77 -4.06 -11.72
CA PRO A 257 -13.08 -2.98 -12.42
C PRO A 257 -13.12 -1.69 -11.61
N GLY A 258 -11.96 -1.12 -11.32
CA GLY A 258 -11.87 0.02 -10.41
C GLY A 258 -10.81 1.03 -10.78
N CYS A 259 -10.95 2.23 -10.24
CA CYS A 259 -9.96 3.28 -10.32
C CYS A 259 -9.66 3.84 -8.93
N TYR A 260 -8.39 4.01 -8.64
CA TYR A 260 -7.86 4.68 -7.46
C TYR A 260 -7.34 6.04 -7.89
N ALA A 261 -7.98 7.08 -7.40
CA ALA A 261 -7.65 8.46 -7.71
C ALA A 261 -6.67 9.03 -6.68
N TYR A 262 -5.87 10.01 -7.09
CA TYR A 262 -5.01 10.78 -6.20
C TYR A 262 -5.47 12.23 -6.17
N ILE A 263 -5.84 12.73 -5.00
CA ILE A 263 -6.32 14.10 -4.82
C ILE A 263 -5.19 14.98 -4.33
N GLY A 264 -4.83 15.99 -5.12
CA GLY A 264 -3.79 16.95 -4.76
C GLY A 264 -4.15 17.74 -3.51
N THR A 265 -3.24 17.75 -2.54
CA THR A 265 -3.44 18.38 -1.23
C THR A 265 -2.40 19.44 -0.92
N ALA A 266 -1.38 19.63 -1.80
CA ALA A 266 -0.32 20.60 -1.61
C ALA A 266 -0.81 22.02 -1.89
N ASN A 267 -0.60 22.93 -0.93
CA ASN A 267 -0.84 24.36 -1.07
C ASN A 267 0.42 25.12 -0.63
N THR A 268 1.02 25.87 -1.55
CA THR A 268 2.26 26.65 -1.28
C THR A 268 2.04 27.77 -0.26
N ASP A 269 0.82 28.25 -0.10
CA ASP A 269 0.45 29.23 0.91
C ASP A 269 0.33 28.62 2.31
N LEU A 270 0.28 27.28 2.40
CA LEU A 270 0.24 26.48 3.62
C LEU A 270 1.42 25.48 3.64
N PRO A 271 2.64 25.90 4.00
CA PRO A 271 3.85 25.07 3.87
C PRO A 271 3.78 23.71 4.60
N SER A 272 2.97 23.58 5.64
CA SER A 272 2.74 22.30 6.33
C SER A 272 2.17 21.21 5.41
N THR A 273 1.44 21.59 4.35
CA THR A 273 0.82 20.67 3.40
C THR A 273 1.81 20.10 2.37
N LEU A 274 3.04 20.56 2.37
CA LEU A 274 4.13 20.09 1.49
C LEU A 274 4.93 18.94 2.10
N ASN A 275 4.62 18.55 3.35
CA ASN A 275 5.25 17.39 3.99
C ASN A 275 4.73 16.10 3.35
N SER A 276 5.64 15.12 3.19
CA SER A 276 5.28 13.79 2.68
C SER A 276 4.36 13.03 3.63
N LEU A 277 3.65 12.05 3.08
CA LEU A 277 2.93 11.05 3.87
C LEU A 277 3.88 10.39 4.89
N HIS A 278 3.33 9.95 6.02
CA HIS A 278 4.05 9.33 7.15
C HIS A 278 5.06 10.26 7.86
N ASN A 279 5.12 11.54 7.50
CA ASN A 279 5.89 12.54 8.24
C ASN A 279 5.12 12.98 9.49
N GLY A 280 5.79 13.13 10.62
CA GLY A 280 5.17 13.61 11.87
C GLY A 280 4.59 15.03 11.81
N ASN A 281 4.95 15.82 10.78
CA ASN A 281 4.40 17.14 10.48
C ASN A 281 3.50 17.13 9.25
N PHE A 282 3.01 15.95 8.82
CA PHE A 282 2.09 15.84 7.69
C PHE A 282 0.84 16.68 7.93
N ASP A 283 0.43 17.39 6.88
CA ASP A 283 -0.77 18.20 6.84
C ASP A 283 -1.35 18.18 5.42
N LEU A 284 -2.58 18.61 5.27
CA LEU A 284 -3.23 18.76 3.97
C LEU A 284 -4.13 20.00 3.94
N ASP A 285 -4.34 20.56 2.76
CA ASP A 285 -5.35 21.61 2.58
C ASP A 285 -6.73 20.97 2.55
N GLU A 286 -7.61 21.38 3.49
CA GLU A 286 -8.95 20.79 3.62
C GLU A 286 -9.88 21.10 2.43
N ASN A 287 -9.55 22.06 1.57
CA ASN A 287 -10.27 22.28 0.31
C ASN A 287 -10.20 21.07 -0.62
N ALA A 288 -9.19 20.21 -0.47
CA ALA A 288 -9.08 18.94 -1.21
C ALA A 288 -10.24 17.98 -0.89
N LEU A 289 -10.85 18.07 0.30
CA LEU A 289 -12.00 17.23 0.70
C LEU A 289 -13.21 17.44 -0.21
N VAL A 290 -13.46 18.69 -0.59
CA VAL A 290 -14.56 19.04 -1.51
C VAL A 290 -14.33 18.43 -2.88
N LEU A 291 -13.07 18.43 -3.35
CA LEU A 291 -12.70 17.86 -4.63
C LEU A 291 -12.86 16.33 -4.62
N GLY A 292 -12.40 15.65 -3.56
CA GLY A 292 -12.59 14.22 -3.38
C GLY A 292 -14.06 13.81 -3.32
N ALA A 293 -14.87 14.52 -2.54
CA ALA A 293 -16.32 14.31 -2.47
C ALA A 293 -16.98 14.56 -3.83
N GLY A 294 -16.57 15.60 -4.54
CA GLY A 294 -17.06 15.96 -5.88
C GLY A 294 -16.79 14.86 -6.91
N LEU A 295 -15.60 14.25 -6.88
CA LEU A 295 -15.26 13.13 -7.75
C LEU A 295 -16.17 11.91 -7.49
N TYR A 296 -16.37 11.53 -6.23
CA TYR A 296 -17.27 10.44 -5.86
C TYR A 296 -18.71 10.69 -6.31
N VAL A 297 -19.24 11.89 -6.01
CA VAL A 297 -20.61 12.28 -6.39
C VAL A 297 -20.75 12.30 -7.91
N GLY A 298 -19.83 12.97 -8.59
CA GLY A 298 -19.85 13.10 -10.04
C GLY A 298 -19.81 11.75 -10.73
N TYR A 299 -18.91 10.87 -10.31
CA TYR A 299 -18.78 9.54 -10.91
C TYR A 299 -20.02 8.66 -10.65
N ALA A 300 -20.54 8.68 -9.43
CA ALA A 300 -21.75 7.92 -9.09
C ALA A 300 -22.96 8.37 -9.93
N LEU A 301 -23.20 9.68 -10.03
CA LEU A 301 -24.29 10.23 -10.85
C LEU A 301 -24.09 9.96 -12.33
N TRP A 302 -22.85 10.03 -12.83
CA TRP A 302 -22.51 9.76 -14.22
C TRP A 302 -22.72 8.29 -14.58
N TRP A 303 -22.29 7.35 -13.73
CA TRP A 303 -22.42 5.91 -13.97
C TRP A 303 -23.86 5.43 -13.79
N LEU A 304 -24.48 5.73 -12.66
CA LEU A 304 -25.82 5.27 -12.32
C LEU A 304 -26.94 6.04 -13.06
N GLY A 305 -26.68 7.27 -13.47
CA GLY A 305 -27.62 8.04 -14.28
C GLY A 305 -27.79 7.54 -15.73
N ARG A 306 -26.91 6.65 -16.20
CA ARG A 306 -26.99 5.98 -17.52
C ARG A 306 -27.77 4.68 -17.47
N GLN A 307 -27.97 4.12 -16.28
CA GLN A 307 -28.77 2.92 -16.09
C GLN A 307 -30.24 3.31 -16.21
N GLU A 308 -31.02 2.55 -16.98
CA GLU A 308 -32.46 2.80 -17.08
C GLU A 308 -33.07 2.82 -15.66
N LYS A 309 -33.86 3.85 -15.37
CA LYS A 309 -34.63 3.88 -14.12
C LYS A 309 -35.62 2.70 -14.19
N PRO A 310 -35.69 1.87 -13.15
CA PRO A 310 -36.65 0.78 -13.09
C PRO A 310 -38.11 1.24 -13.17
#